data_194f0039efb6e95fff9c875e08ef6a84
#
_entry.id   194f0039efb6e95fff9c875e08ef6a84
#
_cell.length_a   1.000
_cell.length_b   1.000
_cell.length_c   1.000
_cell.angle_alpha   90.00
_cell.angle_beta   90.00
_cell.angle_gamma   90.00
#
_symmetry.space_group_name_H-M   'P 1'
#
loop_
_entity.id
_entity.type
_entity.pdbx_description
1 polymer ?
#
loop_
_entity_poly.entity_id
_entity_poly.type
_entity_poly.pdbx_seq_one_letter_code
_entity_poly.pdbx_strand_id
1 'polypeptide(L)'
;MVKRIVVLGAGISGVGAAVLAKKKGFEVFVSDKGKITEDNKKVLLNNEIDWEENNHTFDKILNADEVIKSPGIPDSVELIQNLKNAKTPLISEVEFAFRYTKAKIAAITGSNGKTTTSLLLGHVLKNAGYDVLVAGNVGVSFALSIAERDYDYIVLELSSFQLDGIKNFRSDVAILLNITPDHLDRYDYRLENYSASKFKITENQQEQDFLVYNADDEIVKEIKTKAKKLPISFINKQKEGGFLNKNELIIKLNNNTMTMQELALQGKHNIFNSMAAAMAARVFEVKDSVIRQSMIDFQNVEHRLEYVLTVHGIDFINDSKATNVNACWFALESMTKGVVWIVGGVDKGNDYSELAEMVDEKVKAIICLGENNQNIIDAFKDKVDTIVQASTMSEAVNQSYSLANKGETVLLSPACASFDLFANYEDRGVQFKKSARTL
;
A
#
# COMPACT_ATOMS: atom_id res chain seq x y z
N MET A 1 -8.34 -2.21 38.96
CA MET A 1 -7.03 -2.69 38.49
C MET A 1 -6.72 -1.99 37.19
N VAL A 2 -5.47 -1.58 36.97
CA VAL A 2 -5.00 -1.05 35.67
C VAL A 2 -5.02 -2.22 34.69
N LYS A 3 -5.62 -2.02 33.52
CA LYS A 3 -5.62 -3.05 32.48
C LYS A 3 -4.23 -3.20 31.88
N ARG A 4 -3.85 -4.44 31.60
CA ARG A 4 -2.55 -4.81 31.02
C ARG A 4 -2.68 -5.06 29.52
N ILE A 5 -1.88 -4.35 28.73
CA ILE A 5 -1.77 -4.53 27.29
C ILE A 5 -0.41 -5.14 26.95
N VAL A 6 -0.43 -6.20 26.17
CA VAL A 6 0.79 -6.75 25.58
C VAL A 6 0.80 -6.43 24.09
N VAL A 7 1.95 -5.95 23.61
CA VAL A 7 2.16 -5.67 22.18
C VAL A 7 3.12 -6.72 21.62
N LEU A 8 2.66 -7.43 20.60
CA LEU A 8 3.47 -8.42 19.87
C LEU A 8 4.07 -7.80 18.61
N GLY A 9 5.40 -7.76 18.57
CA GLY A 9 6.20 -7.11 17.55
C GLY A 9 6.54 -5.65 17.90
N ALA A 10 7.82 -5.32 17.84
CA ALA A 10 8.40 -4.01 18.17
C ALA A 10 8.82 -3.21 16.92
N GLY A 11 8.12 -3.39 15.80
CA GLY A 11 8.24 -2.51 14.64
C GLY A 11 7.51 -1.18 14.86
N ILE A 12 7.45 -0.34 13.82
CA ILE A 12 6.87 1.01 13.88
C ILE A 12 5.45 1.01 14.48
N SER A 13 4.57 0.12 14.01
CA SER A 13 3.18 0.03 14.51
C SER A 13 3.11 -0.44 15.96
N GLY A 14 3.92 -1.45 16.33
CA GLY A 14 3.92 -1.99 17.69
C GLY A 14 4.43 -0.99 18.71
N VAL A 15 5.56 -0.34 18.45
CA VAL A 15 6.11 0.71 19.34
C VAL A 15 5.12 1.87 19.47
N GLY A 16 4.50 2.30 18.36
CA GLY A 16 3.48 3.35 18.40
C GLY A 16 2.26 2.98 19.24
N ALA A 17 1.77 1.74 19.10
CA ALA A 17 0.67 1.24 19.93
C ALA A 17 1.04 1.18 21.42
N ALA A 18 2.28 0.75 21.74
CA ALA A 18 2.79 0.68 23.10
C ALA A 18 2.86 2.07 23.75
N VAL A 19 3.38 3.08 23.02
CA VAL A 19 3.44 4.48 23.50
C VAL A 19 2.03 5.03 23.74
N LEU A 20 1.10 4.81 22.80
CA LEU A 20 -0.28 5.25 22.97
C LEU A 20 -0.92 4.58 24.21
N ALA A 21 -0.75 3.28 24.36
CA ALA A 21 -1.30 2.54 25.50
C ALA A 21 -0.73 3.08 26.84
N LYS A 22 0.58 3.31 26.91
CA LYS A 22 1.22 3.89 28.10
C LYS A 22 0.66 5.28 28.43
N LYS A 23 0.53 6.16 27.43
CA LYS A 23 -0.07 7.50 27.60
C LYS A 23 -1.56 7.45 28.04
N LYS A 24 -2.25 6.37 27.70
CA LYS A 24 -3.66 6.15 28.14
C LYS A 24 -3.76 5.46 29.51
N GLY A 25 -2.63 5.24 30.21
CA GLY A 25 -2.58 4.75 31.59
C GLY A 25 -2.66 3.21 31.70
N PHE A 26 -2.37 2.47 30.63
CA PHE A 26 -2.27 1.02 30.69
C PHE A 26 -0.90 0.56 31.23
N GLU A 27 -0.89 -0.63 31.85
CA GLU A 27 0.34 -1.39 32.03
C GLU A 27 0.73 -2.01 30.68
N VAL A 28 1.93 -1.75 30.18
CA VAL A 28 2.34 -2.12 28.84
C VAL A 28 3.58 -2.98 28.86
N PHE A 29 3.56 -4.09 28.11
CA PHE A 29 4.72 -4.93 27.85
C PHE A 29 4.83 -5.19 26.34
N VAL A 30 6.04 -5.03 25.78
CA VAL A 30 6.33 -5.31 24.37
C VAL A 30 7.14 -6.59 24.25
N SER A 31 6.75 -7.50 23.37
CA SER A 31 7.49 -8.75 23.12
C SER A 31 7.75 -8.90 21.62
N ASP A 32 9.02 -9.10 21.25
CA ASP A 32 9.44 -9.34 19.87
C ASP A 32 10.29 -10.61 19.77
N LYS A 33 9.97 -11.47 18.81
CA LYS A 33 10.74 -12.69 18.53
C LYS A 33 12.10 -12.38 17.91
N GLY A 34 12.23 -11.24 17.22
CA GLY A 34 13.46 -10.75 16.63
C GLY A 34 14.19 -9.75 17.52
N LYS A 35 15.27 -9.21 16.99
CA LYS A 35 16.01 -8.11 17.62
C LYS A 35 15.30 -6.79 17.39
N ILE A 36 15.05 -6.04 18.46
CA ILE A 36 14.50 -4.68 18.40
C ILE A 36 15.59 -3.70 17.97
N THR A 37 15.26 -2.78 17.06
CA THR A 37 16.21 -1.74 16.64
C THR A 37 16.55 -0.80 17.80
N GLU A 38 17.77 -0.26 17.81
CA GLU A 38 18.22 0.64 18.88
C GLU A 38 17.34 1.89 18.99
N ASP A 39 16.81 2.40 17.88
CA ASP A 39 15.91 3.55 17.92
C ASP A 39 14.56 3.20 18.54
N ASN A 40 13.99 2.03 18.24
CA ASN A 40 12.76 1.58 18.89
C ASN A 40 12.98 1.30 20.39
N LYS A 41 14.14 0.74 20.80
CA LYS A 41 14.49 0.59 22.21
C LYS A 41 14.55 1.92 22.94
N LYS A 42 15.17 2.95 22.32
CA LYS A 42 15.19 4.32 22.89
C LYS A 42 13.76 4.85 23.09
N VAL A 43 12.85 4.65 22.12
CA VAL A 43 11.47 5.08 22.27
C VAL A 43 10.77 4.35 23.42
N LEU A 44 10.95 3.05 23.54
CA LEU A 44 10.37 2.26 24.64
C LEU A 44 10.92 2.71 26.00
N LEU A 45 12.25 2.88 26.12
CA LEU A 45 12.91 3.33 27.32
C LEU A 45 12.44 4.72 27.77
N ASN A 46 12.36 5.66 26.82
CA ASN A 46 11.93 7.05 27.11
C ASN A 46 10.46 7.13 27.56
N ASN A 47 9.66 6.11 27.27
CA ASN A 47 8.27 6.03 27.70
C ASN A 47 8.07 5.03 28.88
N GLU A 48 9.16 4.55 29.51
CA GLU A 48 9.12 3.60 30.64
C GLU A 48 8.28 2.37 30.32
N ILE A 49 8.48 1.77 29.14
CA ILE A 49 7.78 0.58 28.66
C ILE A 49 8.76 -0.60 28.75
N ASP A 50 8.39 -1.63 29.47
CA ASP A 50 9.16 -2.87 29.56
C ASP A 50 9.04 -3.68 28.27
N TRP A 51 10.13 -4.35 27.86
CA TRP A 51 10.15 -5.20 26.68
C TRP A 51 11.02 -6.44 26.82
N GLU A 52 10.84 -7.37 25.88
CA GLU A 52 11.77 -8.47 25.60
C GLU A 52 12.01 -8.58 24.09
N GLU A 53 13.18 -9.11 23.75
CA GLU A 53 13.55 -9.38 22.36
C GLU A 53 14.17 -10.77 22.19
N ASN A 54 14.23 -11.29 20.95
CA ASN A 54 14.73 -12.62 20.60
C ASN A 54 13.96 -13.78 21.28
N ASN A 55 12.82 -13.50 21.86
CA ASN A 55 12.00 -14.47 22.56
C ASN A 55 10.55 -14.01 22.71
N HIS A 56 9.65 -14.94 23.06
CA HIS A 56 8.32 -14.71 23.58
C HIS A 56 8.15 -15.50 24.88
N THR A 57 8.14 -14.80 26.02
CA THR A 57 7.87 -15.40 27.33
C THR A 57 6.36 -15.55 27.52
N PHE A 58 5.86 -16.75 27.35
CA PHE A 58 4.42 -17.05 27.37
C PHE A 58 3.72 -16.53 28.63
N ASP A 59 4.28 -16.75 29.83
CA ASP A 59 3.69 -16.31 31.08
C ASP A 59 3.54 -14.78 31.18
N LYS A 60 4.41 -14.02 30.52
CA LYS A 60 4.32 -12.56 30.45
C LYS A 60 3.26 -12.08 29.47
N ILE A 61 2.91 -12.90 28.49
CA ILE A 61 2.01 -12.56 27.39
C ILE A 61 0.58 -13.03 27.67
N LEU A 62 0.42 -14.27 28.18
CA LEU A 62 -0.91 -14.88 28.41
C LEU A 62 -1.72 -14.20 29.52
N ASN A 63 -1.10 -13.42 30.41
CA ASN A 63 -1.78 -12.67 31.44
C ASN A 63 -2.28 -11.27 30.97
N ALA A 64 -2.26 -11.01 29.67
CA ALA A 64 -2.76 -9.76 29.09
C ALA A 64 -4.30 -9.69 29.12
N ASP A 65 -4.85 -8.52 29.44
CA ASP A 65 -6.27 -8.22 29.25
C ASP A 65 -6.62 -8.04 27.76
N GLU A 66 -5.66 -7.56 26.97
CA GLU A 66 -5.77 -7.38 25.53
C GLU A 66 -4.37 -7.42 24.88
N VAL A 67 -4.29 -8.01 23.69
CA VAL A 67 -3.05 -8.09 22.93
C VAL A 67 -3.16 -7.32 21.61
N ILE A 68 -2.21 -6.42 21.36
CA ILE A 68 -2.07 -5.73 20.08
C ILE A 68 -1.04 -6.49 19.25
N LYS A 69 -1.47 -7.06 18.13
CA LYS A 69 -0.65 -7.90 17.27
C LYS A 69 -0.16 -7.13 16.04
N SER A 70 1.16 -7.10 15.82
CA SER A 70 1.71 -6.59 14.56
C SER A 70 1.20 -7.38 13.35
N PRO A 71 0.90 -6.72 12.22
CA PRO A 71 0.31 -7.37 11.04
C PRO A 71 1.21 -8.44 10.42
N GLY A 72 2.53 -8.34 10.59
CA GLY A 72 3.51 -9.33 10.12
C GLY A 72 3.42 -10.70 10.80
N ILE A 73 2.86 -10.80 12.01
CA ILE A 73 2.78 -12.05 12.77
C ILE A 73 1.61 -12.92 12.25
N PRO A 74 1.89 -14.13 11.68
CA PRO A 74 0.84 -15.03 11.21
C PRO A 74 -0.06 -15.54 12.33
N ASP A 75 -1.31 -15.77 12.00
CA ASP A 75 -2.27 -16.37 12.93
C ASP A 75 -1.98 -17.84 13.24
N SER A 76 -1.19 -18.51 12.40
CA SER A 76 -0.75 -19.91 12.58
C SER A 76 0.34 -20.09 13.66
N VAL A 77 0.93 -19.02 14.16
CA VAL A 77 1.96 -19.09 15.22
C VAL A 77 1.33 -19.64 16.52
N GLU A 78 2.01 -20.57 17.18
CA GLU A 78 1.55 -21.24 18.41
C GLU A 78 1.10 -20.25 19.48
N LEU A 79 1.86 -19.19 19.72
CA LEU A 79 1.51 -18.14 20.68
C LEU A 79 0.13 -17.53 20.37
N ILE A 80 -0.14 -17.23 19.08
CA ILE A 80 -1.43 -16.64 18.66
C ILE A 80 -2.57 -17.65 18.86
N GLN A 81 -2.33 -18.94 18.58
CA GLN A 81 -3.31 -19.98 18.81
C GLN A 81 -3.63 -20.13 20.32
N ASN A 82 -2.61 -20.08 21.18
CA ASN A 82 -2.78 -20.13 22.62
C ASN A 82 -3.59 -18.93 23.16
N LEU A 83 -3.32 -17.72 22.66
CA LEU A 83 -4.11 -16.52 22.99
C LEU A 83 -5.58 -16.64 22.55
N LYS A 84 -5.82 -17.18 21.35
CA LYS A 84 -7.17 -17.46 20.83
C LYS A 84 -7.90 -18.49 21.71
N ASN A 85 -7.21 -19.57 22.09
CA ASN A 85 -7.76 -20.61 22.96
C ASN A 85 -8.10 -20.06 24.36
N ALA A 86 -7.26 -19.17 24.88
CA ALA A 86 -7.51 -18.44 26.14
C ALA A 86 -8.60 -17.36 26.01
N LYS A 87 -9.12 -17.12 24.80
CA LYS A 87 -10.07 -16.05 24.47
C LYS A 87 -9.56 -14.64 24.81
N THR A 88 -8.25 -14.45 24.84
CA THR A 88 -7.63 -13.13 25.00
C THR A 88 -7.94 -12.28 23.78
N PRO A 89 -8.48 -11.05 23.94
CA PRO A 89 -8.75 -10.18 22.81
C PRO A 89 -7.47 -9.87 22.03
N LEU A 90 -7.47 -10.20 20.73
CA LEU A 90 -6.41 -9.88 19.78
C LEU A 90 -6.93 -8.81 18.83
N ILE A 91 -6.18 -7.72 18.72
CA ILE A 91 -6.53 -6.58 17.86
C ILE A 91 -5.30 -6.05 17.08
N SER A 92 -5.57 -5.27 16.03
CA SER A 92 -4.53 -4.52 15.33
C SER A 92 -4.24 -3.16 16.01
N GLU A 93 -3.10 -2.55 15.67
CA GLU A 93 -2.79 -1.15 16.04
C GLU A 93 -3.92 -0.21 15.62
N VAL A 94 -4.48 -0.41 14.42
CA VAL A 94 -5.55 0.41 13.84
C VAL A 94 -6.80 0.37 14.71
N GLU A 95 -7.21 -0.82 15.14
CA GLU A 95 -8.34 -0.99 16.07
C GLU A 95 -8.08 -0.29 17.41
N PHE A 96 -6.87 -0.42 17.94
CA PHE A 96 -6.52 0.20 19.22
C PHE A 96 -6.52 1.73 19.11
N ALA A 97 -5.83 2.27 18.10
CA ALA A 97 -5.69 3.69 17.88
C ALA A 97 -7.02 4.39 17.59
N PHE A 98 -7.89 3.76 16.80
CA PHE A 98 -9.22 4.28 16.47
C PHE A 98 -10.04 4.70 17.72
N ARG A 99 -9.87 4.03 18.85
CA ARG A 99 -10.59 4.33 20.09
C ARG A 99 -10.27 5.70 20.68
N TYR A 100 -9.17 6.33 20.25
CA TYR A 100 -8.61 7.53 20.86
C TYR A 100 -8.56 8.74 19.92
N THR A 101 -9.20 8.68 18.77
CA THR A 101 -9.34 9.82 17.86
C THR A 101 -10.81 10.17 17.64
N LYS A 102 -11.06 11.45 17.31
CA LYS A 102 -12.35 11.98 16.86
C LYS A 102 -12.27 12.52 15.43
N ALA A 103 -11.11 12.41 14.80
CA ALA A 103 -10.90 12.85 13.43
C ALA A 103 -11.83 12.09 12.46
N LYS A 104 -12.19 12.73 11.37
CA LYS A 104 -12.85 12.04 10.24
C LYS A 104 -11.83 11.14 9.54
N ILE A 105 -12.22 9.91 9.22
CA ILE A 105 -11.32 8.89 8.71
C ILE A 105 -11.71 8.49 7.29
N ALA A 106 -10.74 8.60 6.35
CA ALA A 106 -10.77 7.88 5.10
C ALA A 106 -9.85 6.67 5.21
N ALA A 107 -10.39 5.46 5.00
CA ALA A 107 -9.61 4.22 4.98
C ALA A 107 -9.50 3.69 3.56
N ILE A 108 -8.28 3.34 3.11
CA ILE A 108 -8.02 2.90 1.75
C ILE A 108 -7.42 1.50 1.77
N THR A 109 -8.01 0.57 1.03
CA THR A 109 -7.46 -0.76 0.77
C THR A 109 -7.60 -1.18 -0.69
N GLY A 110 -6.96 -2.27 -1.04
CA GLY A 110 -6.92 -2.86 -2.37
C GLY A 110 -5.65 -3.67 -2.52
N SER A 111 -5.49 -4.42 -3.59
CA SER A 111 -4.21 -5.04 -3.91
C SER A 111 -3.20 -3.97 -4.34
N ASN A 112 -3.57 -3.12 -5.28
CA ASN A 112 -2.74 -2.05 -5.84
C ASN A 112 -3.38 -0.66 -5.69
N GLY A 113 -2.57 0.42 -5.84
CA GLY A 113 -3.04 1.81 -5.83
C GLY A 113 -3.21 2.46 -4.46
N LYS A 114 -3.17 1.71 -3.35
CA LYS A 114 -3.38 2.20 -1.99
C LYS A 114 -2.56 3.45 -1.66
N THR A 115 -1.25 3.36 -1.79
CA THR A 115 -0.33 4.44 -1.40
C THR A 115 -0.56 5.70 -2.23
N THR A 116 -0.70 5.55 -3.55
CA THR A 116 -0.98 6.68 -4.45
C THR A 116 -2.28 7.38 -4.05
N THR A 117 -3.34 6.61 -3.83
CA THR A 117 -4.65 7.16 -3.45
C THR A 117 -4.60 7.84 -2.08
N SER A 118 -3.91 7.23 -1.10
CA SER A 118 -3.79 7.79 0.25
C SER A 118 -3.01 9.11 0.28
N LEU A 119 -1.87 9.15 -0.41
CA LEU A 119 -1.06 10.35 -0.49
C LEU A 119 -1.75 11.46 -1.31
N LEU A 120 -2.41 11.10 -2.40
CA LEU A 120 -3.18 12.05 -3.21
C LEU A 120 -4.35 12.64 -2.43
N LEU A 121 -5.13 11.82 -1.72
CA LEU A 121 -6.21 12.32 -0.87
C LEU A 121 -5.66 13.19 0.27
N GLY A 122 -4.57 12.77 0.90
CA GLY A 122 -3.88 13.57 1.92
C GLY A 122 -3.41 14.93 1.39
N HIS A 123 -2.89 14.98 0.16
CA HIS A 123 -2.49 16.20 -0.52
C HIS A 123 -3.71 17.13 -0.77
N VAL A 124 -4.81 16.60 -1.30
CA VAL A 124 -6.05 17.35 -1.51
C VAL A 124 -6.58 17.98 -0.22
N LEU A 125 -6.64 17.19 0.86
CA LEU A 125 -7.14 17.66 2.15
C LEU A 125 -6.22 18.73 2.76
N LYS A 126 -4.88 18.59 2.64
CA LYS A 126 -3.92 19.60 3.07
C LYS A 126 -4.06 20.91 2.28
N ASN A 127 -4.22 20.82 0.95
CA ASN A 127 -4.47 21.98 0.09
C ASN A 127 -5.81 22.67 0.38
N ALA A 128 -6.77 21.94 0.95
CA ALA A 128 -8.02 22.50 1.46
C ALA A 128 -7.85 23.23 2.81
N GLY A 129 -6.66 23.19 3.41
CA GLY A 129 -6.34 23.89 4.66
C GLY A 129 -6.59 23.08 5.93
N TYR A 130 -6.83 21.75 5.83
CA TYR A 130 -7.06 20.88 6.98
C TYR A 130 -5.75 20.36 7.59
N ASP A 131 -5.77 20.09 8.89
CA ASP A 131 -4.72 19.32 9.56
C ASP A 131 -4.92 17.84 9.32
N VAL A 132 -4.03 17.22 8.53
CA VAL A 132 -4.21 15.88 7.96
C VAL A 132 -3.05 14.96 8.33
N LEU A 133 -3.39 13.81 8.91
CA LEU A 133 -2.49 12.69 9.07
C LEU A 133 -2.68 11.70 7.91
N VAL A 134 -1.58 11.27 7.27
CA VAL A 134 -1.55 10.10 6.39
C VAL A 134 -0.70 9.04 7.07
N ALA A 135 -1.29 7.88 7.38
CA ALA A 135 -0.66 6.83 8.20
C ALA A 135 -1.14 5.42 7.83
N GLY A 136 -0.70 4.43 8.57
CA GLY A 136 -1.08 3.02 8.47
C GLY A 136 -0.01 2.16 7.84
N ASN A 137 -0.30 1.48 6.74
CA ASN A 137 0.66 0.64 6.01
C ASN A 137 1.74 1.47 5.27
N VAL A 138 1.57 2.76 5.17
CA VAL A 138 2.51 3.74 4.60
C VAL A 138 2.69 4.91 5.56
N GLY A 139 3.86 5.52 5.52
CA GLY A 139 4.18 6.71 6.33
C GLY A 139 4.50 6.35 7.78
N VAL A 140 3.78 6.96 8.71
CA VAL A 140 4.02 6.86 10.15
C VAL A 140 3.01 5.96 10.86
N SER A 141 3.34 5.54 12.10
CA SER A 141 2.37 4.81 12.93
C SER A 141 1.16 5.69 13.26
N PHE A 142 -0.03 5.15 13.01
CA PHE A 142 -1.28 5.80 13.38
C PHE A 142 -1.37 6.03 14.90
N ALA A 143 -1.08 4.99 15.67
CA ALA A 143 -1.11 5.06 17.13
C ALA A 143 -0.12 6.07 17.70
N LEU A 144 1.11 6.11 17.19
CA LEU A 144 2.11 7.08 17.66
C LEU A 144 1.68 8.52 17.36
N SER A 145 1.20 8.75 16.13
CA SER A 145 0.79 10.10 15.71
C SER A 145 -0.34 10.68 16.56
N ILE A 146 -1.38 9.88 16.85
CA ILE A 146 -2.49 10.34 17.70
C ILE A 146 -2.14 10.35 19.20
N ALA A 147 -1.06 9.66 19.60
CA ALA A 147 -0.52 9.81 20.97
C ALA A 147 0.14 11.18 21.19
N GLU A 148 0.55 11.85 20.11
CA GLU A 148 1.22 13.16 20.15
C GLU A 148 0.23 14.33 20.05
N ARG A 149 -0.74 14.24 19.12
CA ARG A 149 -1.73 15.31 18.91
C ARG A 149 -2.98 14.83 18.18
N ASP A 150 -4.02 15.66 18.18
CA ASP A 150 -5.23 15.47 17.38
C ASP A 150 -5.05 15.98 15.94
N TYR A 151 -5.94 15.51 15.05
CA TYR A 151 -6.01 15.89 13.63
C TYR A 151 -7.46 16.14 13.24
N ASP A 152 -7.71 16.93 12.17
CA ASP A 152 -9.04 17.12 11.59
C ASP A 152 -9.44 15.88 10.78
N TYR A 153 -8.50 15.39 9.97
CA TYR A 153 -8.69 14.24 9.08
C TYR A 153 -7.54 13.25 9.18
N ILE A 154 -7.88 11.99 9.06
CA ILE A 154 -6.91 10.89 9.00
C ILE A 154 -7.18 10.07 7.74
N VAL A 155 -6.14 9.89 6.93
CA VAL A 155 -6.14 9.05 5.75
C VAL A 155 -5.31 7.81 6.07
N LEU A 156 -5.97 6.64 6.16
CA LEU A 156 -5.34 5.38 6.54
C LEU A 156 -5.18 4.45 5.33
N GLU A 157 -3.94 4.16 4.96
CA GLU A 157 -3.66 3.02 4.10
C GLU A 157 -3.74 1.73 4.92
N LEU A 158 -4.60 0.80 4.53
CA LEU A 158 -4.80 -0.45 5.27
C LEU A 158 -4.48 -1.68 4.42
N SER A 159 -3.59 -2.53 4.93
CA SER A 159 -3.35 -3.87 4.40
C SER A 159 -4.46 -4.83 4.86
N SER A 160 -4.60 -5.97 4.16
CA SER A 160 -5.49 -7.05 4.60
C SER A 160 -5.16 -7.53 6.01
N PHE A 161 -3.88 -7.64 6.34
CA PHE A 161 -3.43 -8.09 7.68
C PHE A 161 -3.81 -7.13 8.81
N GLN A 162 -3.86 -5.82 8.55
CA GLN A 162 -4.34 -4.83 9.52
C GLN A 162 -5.86 -4.92 9.69
N LEU A 163 -6.57 -5.15 8.59
CA LEU A 163 -8.04 -5.34 8.60
C LEU A 163 -8.45 -6.64 9.29
N ASP A 164 -7.61 -7.68 9.31
CA ASP A 164 -7.90 -8.91 10.05
C ASP A 164 -7.98 -8.70 11.57
N GLY A 165 -7.34 -7.66 12.09
CA GLY A 165 -7.33 -7.33 13.51
C GLY A 165 -8.32 -6.25 13.94
N ILE A 166 -9.25 -5.81 13.07
CA ILE A 166 -10.28 -4.83 13.49
C ILE A 166 -11.48 -5.52 14.15
N LYS A 167 -12.18 -4.77 15.00
CA LYS A 167 -13.42 -5.18 15.66
C LYS A 167 -14.51 -4.11 15.60
N ASN A 168 -14.16 -2.88 15.98
CA ASN A 168 -15.06 -1.73 16.02
C ASN A 168 -14.59 -0.60 15.11
N PHE A 169 -13.41 -0.73 14.51
CA PHE A 169 -12.87 0.27 13.59
C PHE A 169 -13.92 0.60 12.53
N ARG A 170 -14.16 1.90 12.34
CA ARG A 170 -15.10 2.44 11.37
C ARG A 170 -14.49 3.65 10.70
N SER A 171 -14.57 3.72 9.38
CA SER A 171 -14.21 4.89 8.60
C SER A 171 -15.45 5.63 8.11
N ASP A 172 -15.39 6.96 8.04
CA ASP A 172 -16.44 7.79 7.41
C ASP A 172 -16.49 7.54 5.90
N VAL A 173 -15.32 7.33 5.30
CA VAL A 173 -15.17 6.96 3.89
C VAL A 173 -14.25 5.75 3.78
N ALA A 174 -14.76 4.64 3.27
CA ALA A 174 -13.95 3.51 2.84
C ALA A 174 -13.68 3.62 1.34
N ILE A 175 -12.46 3.28 0.92
CA ILE A 175 -12.07 3.18 -0.50
C ILE A 175 -11.54 1.78 -0.76
N LEU A 176 -12.18 1.05 -1.68
CA LEU A 176 -11.75 -0.28 -2.12
C LEU A 176 -11.41 -0.25 -3.60
N LEU A 177 -10.11 -0.28 -3.90
CA LEU A 177 -9.60 -0.01 -5.24
C LEU A 177 -9.71 -1.19 -6.19
N ASN A 178 -9.20 -2.36 -5.78
CA ASN A 178 -9.16 -3.58 -6.59
C ASN A 178 -8.78 -4.77 -5.73
N ILE A 179 -9.10 -5.97 -6.23
CA ILE A 179 -8.66 -7.23 -5.63
C ILE A 179 -8.07 -8.13 -6.71
N THR A 180 -6.77 -8.33 -6.65
CA THR A 180 -6.01 -9.27 -7.49
C THR A 180 -5.18 -10.19 -6.59
N PRO A 181 -4.82 -11.42 -7.02
CA PRO A 181 -4.04 -12.34 -6.21
C PRO A 181 -2.76 -11.70 -5.65
N ASP A 182 -2.62 -11.72 -4.33
CA ASP A 182 -1.43 -11.27 -3.62
C ASP A 182 -1.45 -11.87 -2.22
N HIS A 183 -0.28 -12.20 -1.64
CA HIS A 183 -0.17 -12.74 -0.28
C HIS A 183 -1.03 -13.99 0.00
N LEU A 184 -1.35 -14.81 -1.01
CA LEU A 184 -2.24 -15.95 -0.86
C LEU A 184 -1.71 -17.01 0.12
N ASP A 185 -0.40 -17.10 0.30
CA ASP A 185 0.28 -17.91 1.32
C ASP A 185 -0.25 -17.66 2.75
N ARG A 186 -0.76 -16.46 3.01
CA ARG A 186 -1.34 -16.06 4.29
C ARG A 186 -2.85 -16.30 4.39
N TYR A 187 -3.49 -16.71 3.29
CA TYR A 187 -4.94 -16.87 3.13
C TYR A 187 -5.32 -18.26 2.60
N ASP A 188 -4.55 -19.30 2.98
CA ASP A 188 -4.77 -20.69 2.57
C ASP A 188 -4.77 -20.89 1.03
N TYR A 189 -4.04 -20.05 0.30
CA TYR A 189 -4.01 -19.98 -1.16
C TYR A 189 -5.41 -19.78 -1.80
N ARG A 190 -6.32 -19.10 -1.07
CA ARG A 190 -7.70 -18.84 -1.51
C ARG A 190 -7.95 -17.34 -1.63
N LEU A 191 -8.29 -16.92 -2.85
CA LEU A 191 -8.58 -15.52 -3.17
C LEU A 191 -9.81 -15.00 -2.39
N GLU A 192 -10.78 -15.87 -2.11
CA GLU A 192 -11.98 -15.56 -1.34
C GLU A 192 -11.62 -15.13 0.09
N ASN A 193 -10.64 -15.79 0.74
CA ASN A 193 -10.20 -15.44 2.09
C ASN A 193 -9.51 -14.07 2.10
N TYR A 194 -8.66 -13.80 1.11
CA TYR A 194 -8.02 -12.50 0.93
C TYR A 194 -9.03 -11.39 0.67
N SER A 195 -10.02 -11.65 -0.19
CA SER A 195 -11.10 -10.70 -0.48
C SER A 195 -11.95 -10.40 0.76
N ALA A 196 -12.32 -11.44 1.51
CA ALA A 196 -13.08 -11.32 2.75
C ALA A 196 -12.34 -10.45 3.78
N SER A 197 -11.01 -10.58 3.89
CA SER A 197 -10.18 -9.72 4.73
C SER A 197 -10.29 -8.25 4.32
N LYS A 198 -10.19 -7.93 3.03
CA LYS A 198 -10.31 -6.54 2.54
C LYS A 198 -11.71 -5.97 2.71
N PHE A 199 -12.73 -6.80 2.58
CA PHE A 199 -14.14 -6.37 2.76
C PHE A 199 -14.45 -5.91 4.19
N LYS A 200 -13.67 -6.34 5.17
CA LYS A 200 -13.79 -5.87 6.57
C LYS A 200 -13.68 -4.35 6.69
N ILE A 201 -13.06 -3.66 5.74
CA ILE A 201 -12.98 -2.18 5.74
C ILE A 201 -14.36 -1.51 5.88
N THR A 202 -15.42 -2.21 5.47
CA THR A 202 -16.82 -1.72 5.55
C THR A 202 -17.64 -2.37 6.67
N GLU A 203 -17.06 -3.29 7.45
CA GLU A 203 -17.80 -4.15 8.39
C GLU A 203 -18.63 -3.35 9.40
N ASN A 204 -18.09 -2.25 9.91
CA ASN A 204 -18.73 -1.42 10.94
C ASN A 204 -19.33 -0.12 10.37
N GLN A 205 -19.27 0.09 9.04
CA GLN A 205 -19.88 1.27 8.43
C GLN A 205 -21.40 1.32 8.63
N GLN A 206 -21.92 2.52 8.74
CA GLN A 206 -23.34 2.82 8.95
C GLN A 206 -23.91 3.55 7.70
N GLU A 207 -25.22 3.82 7.69
CA GLU A 207 -25.92 4.44 6.55
C GLU A 207 -25.41 5.86 6.19
N GLN A 208 -24.82 6.56 7.15
CA GLN A 208 -24.25 7.89 6.91
C GLN A 208 -22.83 7.85 6.34
N ASP A 209 -22.16 6.69 6.36
CA ASP A 209 -20.82 6.51 5.83
C ASP A 209 -20.83 6.25 4.33
N PHE A 210 -19.67 6.29 3.69
CA PHE A 210 -19.56 6.13 2.25
C PHE A 210 -18.54 5.03 1.89
N LEU A 211 -18.88 4.28 0.85
CA LEU A 211 -17.97 3.34 0.20
C LEU A 211 -17.71 3.79 -1.23
N VAL A 212 -16.48 4.24 -1.51
CA VAL A 212 -15.97 4.44 -2.86
C VAL A 212 -15.34 3.15 -3.34
N TYR A 213 -15.75 2.62 -4.49
CA TYR A 213 -15.28 1.30 -4.92
C TYR A 213 -15.21 1.18 -6.44
N ASN A 214 -14.37 0.24 -6.90
CA ASN A 214 -14.25 -0.11 -8.31
C ASN A 214 -15.44 -0.97 -8.75
N ALA A 215 -16.33 -0.40 -9.53
CA ALA A 215 -17.49 -1.11 -10.05
C ALA A 215 -17.18 -2.00 -11.27
N ASP A 216 -15.99 -1.85 -11.87
CA ASP A 216 -15.52 -2.66 -12.99
C ASP A 216 -14.73 -3.91 -12.51
N ASP A 217 -14.37 -4.00 -11.23
CA ASP A 217 -13.71 -5.17 -10.63
C ASP A 217 -14.78 -6.20 -10.20
N GLU A 218 -14.69 -7.40 -10.77
CA GLU A 218 -15.68 -8.46 -10.61
C GLU A 218 -15.84 -8.94 -9.16
N ILE A 219 -14.77 -8.85 -8.34
CA ILE A 219 -14.79 -9.23 -6.93
C ILE A 219 -15.31 -8.06 -6.08
N VAL A 220 -14.76 -6.86 -6.31
CA VAL A 220 -15.07 -5.67 -5.52
C VAL A 220 -16.53 -5.27 -5.64
N LYS A 221 -17.15 -5.41 -6.82
CA LYS A 221 -18.57 -5.05 -7.02
C LYS A 221 -19.55 -5.82 -6.15
N GLU A 222 -19.16 -7.03 -5.68
CA GLU A 222 -19.99 -7.90 -4.85
C GLU A 222 -20.02 -7.50 -3.36
N ILE A 223 -19.23 -6.48 -2.96
CA ILE A 223 -19.16 -6.04 -1.57
C ILE A 223 -20.52 -5.60 -1.02
N LYS A 224 -20.86 -6.10 0.15
CA LYS A 224 -22.09 -5.74 0.88
C LYS A 224 -21.75 -4.80 2.03
N THR A 225 -22.48 -3.70 2.16
CA THR A 225 -22.29 -2.70 3.22
C THR A 225 -23.58 -1.96 3.50
N LYS A 226 -23.67 -1.36 4.67
CA LYS A 226 -24.74 -0.39 5.02
C LYS A 226 -24.44 1.01 4.49
N ALA A 227 -23.16 1.31 4.19
CA ALA A 227 -22.73 2.61 3.71
C ALA A 227 -23.32 2.95 2.34
N LYS A 228 -23.42 4.23 2.03
CA LYS A 228 -23.78 4.72 0.68
C LYS A 228 -22.68 4.35 -0.30
N LYS A 229 -23.05 3.56 -1.32
CA LYS A 229 -22.12 3.12 -2.37
C LYS A 229 -21.90 4.22 -3.41
N LEU A 230 -20.63 4.56 -3.65
CA LEU A 230 -20.18 5.50 -4.69
C LEU A 230 -19.30 4.75 -5.70
N PRO A 231 -19.91 4.15 -6.74
CA PRO A 231 -19.17 3.38 -7.74
C PRO A 231 -18.27 4.27 -8.59
N ILE A 232 -17.10 3.75 -8.94
CA ILE A 232 -16.24 4.31 -9.99
C ILE A 232 -16.14 3.30 -11.12
N SER A 233 -16.37 3.75 -12.35
CA SER A 233 -16.36 2.90 -13.54
C SER A 233 -15.77 3.61 -14.75
N PHE A 234 -14.98 2.92 -15.55
CA PHE A 234 -14.57 3.35 -16.89
C PHE A 234 -15.52 2.85 -17.98
N ILE A 235 -16.32 1.84 -17.67
CA ILE A 235 -17.22 1.17 -18.63
C ILE A 235 -18.59 1.82 -18.64
N ASN A 236 -19.12 2.13 -17.45
CA ASN A 236 -20.51 2.54 -17.29
C ASN A 236 -20.64 3.93 -16.67
N LYS A 237 -21.56 4.76 -17.23
CA LYS A 237 -21.95 6.02 -16.62
C LYS A 237 -22.65 5.78 -15.28
N GLN A 238 -22.33 6.59 -14.28
CA GLN A 238 -22.90 6.47 -12.94
C GLN A 238 -23.91 7.61 -12.68
N LYS A 239 -25.00 7.28 -11.99
CA LYS A 239 -25.97 8.27 -11.50
C LYS A 239 -25.36 9.11 -10.37
N GLU A 240 -24.75 8.44 -9.37
CA GLU A 240 -23.83 8.98 -8.38
C GLU A 240 -22.55 8.12 -8.41
N GLY A 241 -21.39 8.73 -8.18
CA GLY A 241 -20.11 8.05 -8.34
C GLY A 241 -19.21 8.75 -9.37
N GLY A 242 -18.18 8.04 -9.81
CA GLY A 242 -17.20 8.52 -10.79
C GLY A 242 -17.24 7.71 -12.08
N PHE A 243 -17.05 8.35 -13.23
CA PHE A 243 -16.92 7.66 -14.50
C PHE A 243 -16.13 8.47 -15.54
N LEU A 244 -15.55 7.75 -16.51
CA LEU A 244 -14.88 8.36 -17.66
C LEU A 244 -15.90 8.59 -18.79
N ASN A 245 -15.95 9.81 -19.33
CA ASN A 245 -16.72 10.14 -20.51
C ASN A 245 -15.80 10.75 -21.58
N LYS A 246 -15.46 9.98 -22.60
CA LYS A 246 -14.37 10.28 -23.54
C LYS A 246 -13.07 10.52 -22.76
N ASN A 247 -12.55 11.76 -22.74
CA ASN A 247 -11.32 12.12 -22.01
C ASN A 247 -11.60 12.96 -20.75
N GLU A 248 -12.86 13.05 -20.31
CA GLU A 248 -13.24 13.81 -19.12
C GLU A 248 -13.60 12.87 -17.98
N LEU A 249 -12.99 13.10 -16.82
CA LEU A 249 -13.35 12.47 -15.57
C LEU A 249 -14.55 13.18 -14.97
N ILE A 250 -15.61 12.45 -14.76
CA ILE A 250 -16.84 12.99 -14.21
C ILE A 250 -17.09 12.39 -12.83
N ILE A 251 -17.28 13.25 -11.84
CA ILE A 251 -17.63 12.87 -10.46
C ILE A 251 -18.97 13.51 -10.11
N LYS A 252 -19.93 12.68 -9.74
CA LYS A 252 -21.28 13.08 -9.35
C LYS A 252 -21.57 12.72 -7.90
N LEU A 253 -21.99 13.70 -7.11
CA LEU A 253 -22.39 13.51 -5.72
C LEU A 253 -23.47 14.55 -5.36
N ASN A 254 -24.58 14.13 -4.75
CA ASN A 254 -25.70 15.00 -4.31
C ASN A 254 -26.20 15.96 -5.40
N ASN A 255 -26.45 15.44 -6.62
CA ASN A 255 -26.85 16.19 -7.81
C ASN A 255 -25.84 17.21 -8.35
N ASN A 256 -24.65 17.32 -7.75
CA ASN A 256 -23.57 18.17 -8.24
C ASN A 256 -22.60 17.35 -9.12
N THR A 257 -22.17 17.93 -10.22
CA THR A 257 -21.22 17.32 -11.16
C THR A 257 -19.92 18.11 -11.18
N MET A 258 -18.80 17.42 -11.00
CA MET A 258 -17.46 17.96 -11.21
C MET A 258 -16.82 17.25 -12.39
N THR A 259 -16.16 18.00 -13.28
CA THR A 259 -15.36 17.47 -14.39
C THR A 259 -13.90 17.81 -14.21
N MET A 260 -13.02 16.90 -14.61
CA MET A 260 -11.57 17.09 -14.65
C MET A 260 -11.02 16.58 -15.99
N GLN A 261 -10.07 17.29 -16.57
CA GLN A 261 -9.43 16.94 -17.85
C GLN A 261 -7.94 16.70 -17.68
N GLU A 262 -7.31 17.35 -16.72
CA GLU A 262 -5.88 17.29 -16.48
C GLU A 262 -5.57 16.61 -15.14
N LEU A 263 -4.62 15.68 -15.17
CA LEU A 263 -4.11 14.96 -14.00
C LEU A 263 -2.59 14.92 -14.07
N ALA A 264 -1.93 15.12 -12.93
CA ALA A 264 -0.50 14.89 -12.81
C ALA A 264 -0.14 13.41 -13.02
N LEU A 265 -0.99 12.52 -12.52
CA LEU A 265 -0.80 11.08 -12.62
C LEU A 265 -1.41 10.53 -13.91
N GLN A 266 -0.57 9.95 -14.75
CA GLN A 266 -0.97 9.35 -16.02
C GLN A 266 -1.17 7.82 -15.91
N GLY A 267 -1.83 7.24 -16.91
CA GLY A 267 -2.14 5.81 -16.96
C GLY A 267 -3.48 5.46 -16.33
N LYS A 268 -4.15 4.44 -16.87
CA LYS A 268 -5.52 4.05 -16.55
C LYS A 268 -5.75 3.80 -15.05
N HIS A 269 -4.83 3.08 -14.40
CA HIS A 269 -4.90 2.80 -12.95
C HIS A 269 -4.76 4.07 -12.10
N ASN A 270 -3.90 5.03 -12.52
CA ASN A 270 -3.73 6.29 -11.80
C ASN A 270 -4.90 7.23 -11.99
N ILE A 271 -5.55 7.20 -13.14
CA ILE A 271 -6.83 7.87 -13.37
C ILE A 271 -7.89 7.35 -12.39
N PHE A 272 -7.95 6.03 -12.20
CA PHE A 272 -8.84 5.42 -11.21
C PHE A 272 -8.52 5.87 -9.78
N ASN A 273 -7.25 5.83 -9.38
CA ASN A 273 -6.79 6.30 -8.07
C ASN A 273 -7.15 7.78 -7.83
N SER A 274 -7.00 8.62 -8.87
CA SER A 274 -7.36 10.04 -8.82
C SER A 274 -8.86 10.25 -8.66
N MET A 275 -9.68 9.48 -9.38
CA MET A 275 -11.15 9.53 -9.23
C MET A 275 -11.58 9.10 -7.82
N ALA A 276 -10.96 8.05 -7.26
CA ALA A 276 -11.26 7.58 -5.91
C ALA A 276 -10.91 8.63 -4.85
N ALA A 277 -9.73 9.24 -4.95
CA ALA A 277 -9.31 10.32 -4.06
C ALA A 277 -10.20 11.57 -4.19
N ALA A 278 -10.53 11.97 -5.41
CA ALA A 278 -11.41 13.11 -5.67
C ALA A 278 -12.83 12.88 -5.16
N MET A 279 -13.37 11.66 -5.30
CA MET A 279 -14.67 11.30 -4.76
C MET A 279 -14.69 11.40 -3.24
N ALA A 280 -13.68 10.83 -2.56
CA ALA A 280 -13.55 10.91 -1.11
C ALA A 280 -13.40 12.37 -0.63
N ALA A 281 -12.61 13.18 -1.34
CA ALA A 281 -12.47 14.60 -1.03
C ALA A 281 -13.81 15.34 -1.16
N ARG A 282 -14.64 15.03 -2.15
CA ARG A 282 -15.99 15.59 -2.27
C ARG A 282 -16.93 15.15 -1.15
N VAL A 283 -16.83 13.93 -0.69
CA VAL A 283 -17.58 13.47 0.50
C VAL A 283 -17.20 14.30 1.73
N PHE A 284 -15.93 14.68 1.85
CA PHE A 284 -15.44 15.59 2.89
C PHE A 284 -15.67 17.09 2.57
N GLU A 285 -16.51 17.38 1.58
CA GLU A 285 -16.96 18.74 1.22
C GLU A 285 -15.83 19.68 0.78
N VAL A 286 -14.72 19.13 0.27
CA VAL A 286 -13.64 19.93 -0.33
C VAL A 286 -14.15 20.61 -1.61
N LYS A 287 -13.83 21.88 -1.79
CA LYS A 287 -14.22 22.65 -2.96
C LYS A 287 -13.66 22.05 -4.25
N ASP A 288 -14.48 21.98 -5.30
CA ASP A 288 -14.11 21.41 -6.60
C ASP A 288 -12.86 22.06 -7.22
N SER A 289 -12.65 23.37 -7.00
CA SER A 289 -11.45 24.08 -7.48
C SER A 289 -10.17 23.59 -6.80
N VAL A 290 -10.24 23.33 -5.48
CA VAL A 290 -9.10 22.79 -4.72
C VAL A 290 -8.79 21.37 -5.17
N ILE A 291 -9.83 20.54 -5.35
CA ILE A 291 -9.65 19.16 -5.84
C ILE A 291 -8.96 19.17 -7.22
N ARG A 292 -9.49 19.95 -8.18
CA ARG A 292 -8.90 20.03 -9.53
C ARG A 292 -7.45 20.48 -9.51
N GLN A 293 -7.15 21.56 -8.77
CA GLN A 293 -5.77 22.05 -8.68
C GLN A 293 -4.83 21.01 -8.06
N SER A 294 -5.25 20.36 -6.99
CA SER A 294 -4.46 19.32 -6.32
C SER A 294 -4.23 18.09 -7.19
N MET A 295 -5.14 17.76 -8.10
CA MET A 295 -4.95 16.66 -9.06
C MET A 295 -3.92 17.00 -10.14
N ILE A 296 -3.72 18.29 -10.44
CA ILE A 296 -2.74 18.77 -11.43
C ILE A 296 -1.35 18.92 -10.80
N ASP A 297 -1.25 19.42 -9.56
CA ASP A 297 0.03 19.76 -8.93
C ASP A 297 0.60 18.64 -8.04
N PHE A 298 -0.08 17.49 -7.95
CA PHE A 298 0.40 16.37 -7.16
C PHE A 298 1.70 15.81 -7.72
N GLN A 299 2.75 15.79 -6.90
CA GLN A 299 4.00 15.14 -7.27
C GLN A 299 3.92 13.64 -7.03
N ASN A 300 4.36 12.86 -8.00
CA ASN A 300 4.26 11.41 -7.95
C ASN A 300 4.99 10.84 -6.73
N VAL A 301 4.53 9.66 -6.30
CA VAL A 301 5.10 8.91 -5.17
C VAL A 301 6.48 8.40 -5.56
N GLU A 302 7.47 8.63 -4.71
CA GLU A 302 8.82 8.09 -4.88
C GLU A 302 8.79 6.57 -5.09
N HIS A 303 9.60 6.06 -5.98
CA HIS A 303 9.66 4.64 -6.38
C HIS A 303 8.39 4.07 -7.04
N ARG A 304 7.48 4.92 -7.54
CA ARG A 304 6.28 4.47 -8.27
C ARG A 304 6.17 5.21 -9.60
N LEU A 305 6.57 4.53 -10.69
CA LEU A 305 6.70 5.15 -12.03
C LEU A 305 7.39 6.52 -11.97
N GLU A 306 8.33 6.64 -11.05
CA GLU A 306 9.09 7.86 -10.80
C GLU A 306 10.07 8.09 -11.95
N TYR A 307 9.85 9.18 -12.71
CA TYR A 307 10.85 9.61 -13.66
C TYR A 307 12.12 10.07 -12.92
N VAL A 308 13.25 9.49 -13.24
CA VAL A 308 14.54 9.76 -12.57
C VAL A 308 15.34 10.79 -13.36
N LEU A 309 15.62 10.51 -14.62
CA LEU A 309 16.38 11.37 -15.53
C LEU A 309 16.36 10.80 -16.95
N THR A 310 16.87 11.59 -17.92
CA THR A 310 17.18 11.14 -19.27
C THR A 310 18.69 11.20 -19.50
N VAL A 311 19.30 10.09 -19.94
CA VAL A 311 20.72 10.02 -20.35
C VAL A 311 20.81 9.70 -21.84
N HIS A 312 21.45 10.56 -22.61
CA HIS A 312 21.58 10.42 -24.07
C HIS A 312 20.29 10.11 -24.84
N GLY A 313 19.14 10.61 -24.28
CA GLY A 313 17.80 10.41 -24.85
C GLY A 313 17.16 9.09 -24.48
N ILE A 314 17.66 8.37 -23.48
CA ILE A 314 17.08 7.18 -22.85
C ILE A 314 16.48 7.62 -21.51
N ASP A 315 15.20 7.37 -21.30
CA ASP A 315 14.51 7.71 -20.05
C ASP A 315 14.70 6.60 -19.01
N PHE A 316 14.98 6.98 -17.76
CA PHE A 316 15.06 6.06 -16.61
C PHE A 316 13.86 6.26 -15.70
N ILE A 317 13.08 5.19 -15.50
CA ILE A 317 11.85 5.19 -14.69
C ILE A 317 11.99 4.18 -13.55
N ASN A 318 11.75 4.66 -12.33
CA ASN A 318 11.85 3.89 -11.10
C ASN A 318 10.44 3.49 -10.60
N ASP A 319 10.14 2.21 -10.70
CA ASP A 319 8.92 1.60 -10.17
C ASP A 319 9.26 0.47 -9.18
N SER A 320 10.29 0.69 -8.36
CA SER A 320 10.77 -0.32 -7.39
C SER A 320 9.68 -0.83 -6.45
N LYS A 321 8.60 -0.08 -6.25
CA LYS A 321 7.45 -0.45 -5.43
C LYS A 321 6.54 -1.49 -6.08
N ALA A 322 6.68 -1.81 -7.35
CA ALA A 322 5.96 -2.89 -8.03
C ALA A 322 6.51 -4.26 -7.61
N THR A 323 6.04 -4.77 -6.50
CA THR A 323 6.50 -6.03 -5.88
C THR A 323 5.62 -7.24 -6.21
N ASN A 324 4.74 -7.13 -7.19
CA ASN A 324 3.91 -8.21 -7.73
C ASN A 324 3.69 -8.04 -9.23
N VAL A 325 3.26 -9.12 -9.88
CA VAL A 325 3.05 -9.22 -11.34
C VAL A 325 2.04 -8.17 -11.83
N ASN A 326 0.92 -8.02 -11.15
CA ASN A 326 -0.12 -7.09 -11.54
C ASN A 326 0.33 -5.62 -11.52
N ALA A 327 1.10 -5.21 -10.50
CA ALA A 327 1.67 -3.86 -10.47
C ALA A 327 2.64 -3.63 -11.64
N CYS A 328 3.45 -4.64 -11.97
CA CYS A 328 4.36 -4.59 -13.08
C CYS A 328 3.64 -4.54 -14.44
N TRP A 329 2.52 -5.25 -14.57
CA TRP A 329 1.67 -5.19 -15.77
C TRP A 329 1.24 -3.75 -16.07
N PHE A 330 0.73 -3.02 -15.06
CA PHE A 330 0.34 -1.63 -15.22
C PHE A 330 1.54 -0.70 -15.51
N ALA A 331 2.70 -1.00 -14.97
CA ALA A 331 3.91 -0.24 -15.28
C ALA A 331 4.28 -0.39 -16.76
N LEU A 332 4.28 -1.61 -17.29
CA LEU A 332 4.53 -1.89 -18.71
C LEU A 332 3.44 -1.28 -19.60
N GLU A 333 2.14 -1.43 -19.24
CA GLU A 333 1.02 -0.84 -19.99
C GLU A 333 1.20 0.67 -20.17
N SER A 334 1.67 1.37 -19.13
CA SER A 334 1.84 2.83 -19.14
C SER A 334 3.01 3.31 -20.01
N MET A 335 3.90 2.42 -20.46
CA MET A 335 5.02 2.80 -21.31
C MET A 335 4.55 3.05 -22.75
N THR A 336 5.01 4.17 -23.32
CA THR A 336 4.69 4.58 -24.69
C THR A 336 5.85 4.36 -25.67
N LYS A 337 7.00 3.91 -25.16
CA LYS A 337 8.25 3.67 -25.89
C LYS A 337 8.71 2.24 -25.67
N GLY A 338 9.65 1.74 -26.49
CA GLY A 338 10.31 0.46 -26.25
C GLY A 338 11.02 0.42 -24.89
N VAL A 339 10.97 -0.72 -24.21
CA VAL A 339 11.42 -0.88 -22.83
C VAL A 339 12.60 -1.84 -22.72
N VAL A 340 13.65 -1.44 -22.01
CA VAL A 340 14.61 -2.34 -21.38
C VAL A 340 14.16 -2.51 -19.91
N TRP A 341 13.74 -3.71 -19.56
CA TRP A 341 13.03 -3.97 -18.31
C TRP A 341 13.94 -4.65 -17.28
N ILE A 342 14.10 -4.02 -16.10
CA ILE A 342 14.78 -4.60 -14.94
C ILE A 342 13.74 -5.27 -14.05
N VAL A 343 13.83 -6.59 -13.87
CA VAL A 343 12.87 -7.43 -13.15
C VAL A 343 13.59 -8.45 -12.26
N GLY A 344 12.99 -8.85 -11.15
CA GLY A 344 13.55 -9.87 -10.25
C GLY A 344 13.55 -9.49 -8.79
N GLY A 345 14.00 -10.45 -7.97
CA GLY A 345 13.96 -10.42 -6.52
C GLY A 345 13.38 -11.73 -5.94
N VAL A 346 12.85 -11.68 -4.71
CA VAL A 346 12.23 -12.84 -4.08
C VAL A 346 10.87 -13.12 -4.71
N ASP A 347 10.79 -14.22 -5.46
CA ASP A 347 9.56 -14.73 -6.08
C ASP A 347 8.66 -15.40 -5.02
N LYS A 348 7.38 -15.04 -5.02
CA LYS A 348 6.37 -15.56 -4.08
C LYS A 348 5.39 -16.52 -4.75
N GLY A 349 5.79 -17.18 -5.83
CA GLY A 349 4.93 -18.03 -6.66
C GLY A 349 4.17 -17.20 -7.70
N ASN A 350 4.87 -16.26 -8.33
CA ASN A 350 4.33 -15.40 -9.36
C ASN A 350 3.93 -16.19 -10.63
N ASP A 351 2.77 -15.86 -11.18
CA ASP A 351 2.39 -16.27 -12.54
C ASP A 351 2.81 -15.20 -13.55
N TYR A 352 3.96 -15.37 -14.18
CA TYR A 352 4.48 -14.44 -15.18
C TYR A 352 3.75 -14.49 -16.53
N SER A 353 2.88 -15.49 -16.76
CA SER A 353 2.10 -15.57 -18.00
C SER A 353 1.15 -14.38 -18.19
N GLU A 354 0.73 -13.74 -17.08
CA GLU A 354 -0.08 -12.52 -17.10
C GLU A 354 0.65 -11.32 -17.76
N LEU A 355 1.99 -11.32 -17.80
CA LEU A 355 2.80 -10.25 -18.41
C LEU A 355 3.12 -10.55 -19.88
N ALA A 356 2.82 -11.75 -20.38
CA ALA A 356 3.31 -12.25 -21.66
C ALA A 356 2.97 -11.34 -22.84
N GLU A 357 1.76 -10.77 -22.88
CA GLU A 357 1.31 -9.86 -23.94
C GLU A 357 2.06 -8.53 -23.89
N MET A 358 2.19 -7.94 -22.70
CA MET A 358 2.90 -6.66 -22.52
C MET A 358 4.39 -6.78 -22.81
N VAL A 359 4.99 -7.92 -22.47
CA VAL A 359 6.39 -8.21 -22.74
C VAL A 359 6.62 -8.33 -24.26
N ASP A 360 5.78 -9.06 -24.96
CA ASP A 360 5.84 -9.25 -26.42
C ASP A 360 5.68 -7.92 -27.19
N GLU A 361 4.77 -7.05 -26.72
CA GLU A 361 4.47 -5.75 -27.34
C GLU A 361 5.54 -4.70 -27.08
N LYS A 362 6.12 -4.64 -25.88
CA LYS A 362 6.84 -3.46 -25.40
C LYS A 362 8.27 -3.71 -24.96
N VAL A 363 8.62 -4.94 -24.57
CA VAL A 363 9.93 -5.22 -23.97
C VAL A 363 10.93 -5.68 -25.03
N LYS A 364 11.99 -4.90 -25.19
CA LYS A 364 13.09 -5.19 -26.10
C LYS A 364 14.14 -6.12 -25.47
N ALA A 365 14.42 -5.91 -24.19
CA ALA A 365 15.41 -6.68 -23.44
C ALA A 365 15.01 -6.77 -21.97
N ILE A 366 15.39 -7.86 -21.31
CA ILE A 366 15.16 -8.11 -19.89
C ILE A 366 16.49 -8.18 -19.15
N ILE A 367 16.60 -7.46 -18.03
CA ILE A 367 17.69 -7.60 -17.07
C ILE A 367 17.10 -8.24 -15.80
N CYS A 368 17.48 -9.47 -15.55
CA CYS A 368 17.08 -10.21 -14.36
C CYS A 368 17.97 -9.83 -13.18
N LEU A 369 17.40 -9.19 -12.14
CA LEU A 369 18.11 -8.73 -10.95
C LEU A 369 17.57 -9.43 -9.71
N GLY A 370 18.26 -10.46 -9.24
CA GLY A 370 17.87 -11.28 -8.09
C GLY A 370 18.80 -12.48 -7.92
N GLU A 371 18.75 -13.15 -6.76
CA GLU A 371 19.53 -14.36 -6.50
C GLU A 371 19.04 -15.56 -7.34
N ASN A 372 17.73 -15.64 -7.60
CA ASN A 372 17.13 -16.71 -8.41
C ASN A 372 16.18 -16.13 -9.46
N ASN A 373 16.61 -16.18 -10.72
CA ASN A 373 15.90 -15.59 -11.84
C ASN A 373 15.28 -16.64 -12.78
N GLN A 374 15.34 -17.95 -12.46
CA GLN A 374 15.00 -19.02 -13.38
C GLN A 374 13.56 -18.94 -13.87
N ASN A 375 12.59 -18.66 -13.00
CA ASN A 375 11.18 -18.55 -13.36
C ASN A 375 10.93 -17.42 -14.38
N ILE A 376 11.63 -16.29 -14.24
CA ILE A 376 11.52 -15.16 -15.18
C ILE A 376 12.12 -15.53 -16.53
N ILE A 377 13.29 -16.16 -16.53
CA ILE A 377 13.97 -16.60 -17.76
C ILE A 377 13.08 -17.62 -18.50
N ASP A 378 12.55 -18.60 -17.81
CA ASP A 378 11.69 -19.64 -18.41
C ASP A 378 10.39 -19.06 -18.96
N ALA A 379 9.82 -18.03 -18.31
CA ALA A 379 8.60 -17.38 -18.76
C ALA A 379 8.79 -16.56 -20.06
N PHE A 380 10.00 -15.99 -20.28
CA PHE A 380 10.21 -14.99 -21.35
C PHE A 380 11.27 -15.35 -22.39
N LYS A 381 12.00 -16.48 -22.27
CA LYS A 381 13.07 -16.87 -23.21
C LYS A 381 12.63 -16.99 -24.67
N ASP A 382 11.34 -17.33 -24.90
CA ASP A 382 10.77 -17.46 -26.24
C ASP A 382 10.06 -16.18 -26.73
N LYS A 383 10.14 -15.08 -25.95
CA LYS A 383 9.45 -13.81 -26.23
C LYS A 383 10.39 -12.64 -26.42
N VAL A 384 11.56 -12.66 -25.78
CA VAL A 384 12.53 -11.58 -25.82
C VAL A 384 13.90 -12.14 -26.20
N ASP A 385 14.50 -11.60 -27.27
CA ASP A 385 15.79 -12.09 -27.80
C ASP A 385 16.96 -11.90 -26.81
N THR A 386 16.86 -10.93 -25.92
CA THR A 386 17.95 -10.58 -25.00
C THR A 386 17.47 -10.63 -23.55
N ILE A 387 17.94 -11.63 -22.81
CA ILE A 387 17.75 -11.76 -21.36
C ILE A 387 19.14 -11.85 -20.72
N VAL A 388 19.46 -10.92 -19.84
CA VAL A 388 20.78 -10.84 -19.16
C VAL A 388 20.55 -10.89 -17.65
N GLN A 389 21.49 -11.46 -16.92
CA GLN A 389 21.44 -11.48 -15.46
C GLN A 389 22.43 -10.46 -14.89
N ALA A 390 22.01 -9.82 -13.80
CA ALA A 390 22.82 -8.90 -13.02
C ALA A 390 22.77 -9.27 -11.53
N SER A 391 23.89 -9.10 -10.84
CA SER A 391 24.05 -9.39 -9.42
C SER A 391 24.00 -8.13 -8.54
N THR A 392 24.10 -6.96 -9.16
CA THR A 392 24.01 -5.66 -8.47
C THR A 392 23.17 -4.66 -9.26
N MET A 393 22.62 -3.67 -8.59
CA MET A 393 21.86 -2.60 -9.24
C MET A 393 22.72 -1.79 -10.24
N SER A 394 23.97 -1.54 -9.91
CA SER A 394 24.88 -0.82 -10.82
C SER A 394 25.13 -1.61 -12.11
N GLU A 395 25.32 -2.91 -12.00
CA GLU A 395 25.46 -3.80 -13.17
C GLU A 395 24.18 -3.80 -14.02
N ALA A 396 23.01 -3.95 -13.38
CA ALA A 396 21.72 -3.94 -14.07
C ALA A 396 21.49 -2.63 -14.84
N VAL A 397 21.78 -1.48 -14.23
CA VAL A 397 21.64 -0.18 -14.86
C VAL A 397 22.63 0.00 -16.04
N ASN A 398 23.89 -0.39 -15.88
CA ASN A 398 24.89 -0.31 -16.95
C ASN A 398 24.54 -1.21 -18.16
N GLN A 399 24.11 -2.45 -17.90
CA GLN A 399 23.65 -3.37 -18.95
C GLN A 399 22.40 -2.82 -19.65
N SER A 400 21.43 -2.30 -18.88
CA SER A 400 20.23 -1.69 -19.43
C SER A 400 20.55 -0.49 -20.34
N TYR A 401 21.46 0.38 -19.89
CA TYR A 401 21.92 1.52 -20.68
C TYR A 401 22.57 1.08 -21.99
N SER A 402 23.41 0.03 -21.97
CA SER A 402 24.08 -0.49 -23.16
C SER A 402 23.12 -1.13 -24.16
N LEU A 403 21.98 -1.66 -23.72
CA LEU A 403 20.97 -2.31 -24.55
C LEU A 403 19.89 -1.34 -25.06
N ALA A 404 19.67 -0.23 -24.35
CA ALA A 404 18.66 0.76 -24.73
C ALA A 404 19.16 1.67 -25.88
N ASN A 405 18.24 2.06 -26.78
CA ASN A 405 18.46 3.05 -27.80
C ASN A 405 17.90 4.41 -27.43
N LYS A 406 18.34 5.46 -28.05
CA LYS A 406 17.77 6.80 -27.95
C LYS A 406 16.24 6.74 -28.25
N GLY A 407 15.44 7.28 -27.36
CA GLY A 407 13.99 7.27 -27.46
C GLY A 407 13.31 6.10 -26.72
N GLU A 408 14.09 5.17 -26.16
CA GLU A 408 13.57 4.06 -25.34
C GLU A 408 13.61 4.36 -23.84
N THR A 409 13.05 3.47 -23.04
CA THR A 409 12.95 3.59 -21.58
C THR A 409 13.64 2.43 -20.87
N VAL A 410 14.48 2.72 -19.88
CA VAL A 410 14.92 1.76 -18.87
C VAL A 410 13.95 1.81 -17.71
N LEU A 411 13.21 0.72 -17.48
CA LEU A 411 12.19 0.59 -16.46
C LEU A 411 12.64 -0.38 -15.37
N LEU A 412 12.79 0.09 -14.14
CA LEU A 412 12.85 -0.77 -12.95
C LEU A 412 11.41 -1.05 -12.48
N SER A 413 10.86 -2.22 -12.76
CA SER A 413 9.56 -2.69 -12.26
C SER A 413 9.66 -4.18 -11.93
N PRO A 414 10.07 -4.52 -10.69
CA PRO A 414 10.67 -5.81 -10.38
C PRO A 414 9.73 -7.01 -10.34
N ALA A 415 8.42 -6.84 -10.23
CA ALA A 415 7.40 -7.89 -10.00
C ALA A 415 7.62 -8.74 -8.73
N CYS A 416 8.75 -8.59 -8.04
CA CYS A 416 9.20 -9.38 -6.90
C CYS A 416 9.54 -8.51 -5.68
N ALA A 417 9.49 -9.12 -4.48
CA ALA A 417 10.01 -8.48 -3.28
C ALA A 417 11.54 -8.31 -3.37
N SER A 418 12.10 -7.40 -2.57
CA SER A 418 13.49 -6.95 -2.70
C SER A 418 14.48 -7.59 -1.70
N PHE A 419 14.01 -8.45 -0.81
CA PHE A 419 14.75 -8.87 0.39
C PHE A 419 15.91 -9.84 0.15
N ASP A 420 16.21 -10.20 -1.09
CA ASP A 420 17.39 -10.96 -1.49
C ASP A 420 18.64 -10.08 -1.59
N LEU A 421 18.56 -8.98 -2.34
CA LEU A 421 19.70 -8.10 -2.63
C LEU A 421 19.64 -6.74 -1.92
N PHE A 422 18.49 -6.37 -1.33
CA PHE A 422 18.25 -5.05 -0.76
C PHE A 422 17.53 -5.14 0.58
N ALA A 423 17.71 -4.12 1.43
CA ALA A 423 17.03 -4.05 2.73
C ALA A 423 15.49 -3.95 2.58
N ASN A 424 15.02 -3.25 1.56
CA ASN A 424 13.60 -3.05 1.23
C ASN A 424 13.48 -2.49 -0.20
N TYR A 425 12.24 -2.24 -0.66
CA TYR A 425 12.01 -1.69 -2.01
C TYR A 425 12.48 -0.22 -2.13
N GLU A 426 12.48 0.53 -1.06
CA GLU A 426 12.99 1.91 -1.00
C GLU A 426 14.50 1.90 -1.28
N ASP A 427 15.26 1.06 -0.59
CA ASP A 427 16.70 0.90 -0.80
C ASP A 427 17.00 0.48 -2.26
N ARG A 428 16.26 -0.48 -2.81
CA ARG A 428 16.37 -0.89 -4.22
C ARG A 428 16.15 0.30 -5.16
N GLY A 429 15.13 1.11 -4.93
CA GLY A 429 14.81 2.27 -5.73
C GLY A 429 15.84 3.42 -5.59
N VAL A 430 16.37 3.65 -4.39
CA VAL A 430 17.45 4.62 -4.14
C VAL A 430 18.72 4.20 -4.88
N GLN A 431 19.11 2.92 -4.83
CA GLN A 431 20.26 2.41 -5.55
C GLN A 431 20.10 2.51 -7.06
N PHE A 432 18.90 2.29 -7.61
CA PHE A 432 18.60 2.53 -9.03
C PHE A 432 18.81 3.99 -9.41
N LYS A 433 18.25 4.93 -8.66
CA LYS A 433 18.43 6.38 -8.91
C LYS A 433 19.88 6.79 -8.83
N LYS A 434 20.62 6.27 -7.84
CA LYS A 434 22.06 6.55 -7.71
C LYS A 434 22.84 6.01 -8.90
N SER A 435 22.60 4.76 -9.32
CA SER A 435 23.30 4.14 -10.44
C SER A 435 22.99 4.85 -11.78
N ALA A 436 21.71 5.22 -12.01
CA ALA A 436 21.33 5.97 -13.20
C ALA A 436 22.01 7.35 -13.30
N ARG A 437 22.24 8.02 -12.15
CA ARG A 437 22.91 9.33 -12.11
C ARG A 437 24.42 9.25 -12.31
N THR A 438 25.01 8.07 -12.31
CA THR A 438 26.46 7.86 -12.55
C THR A 438 26.80 7.48 -13.99
N LEU A 439 25.80 7.31 -14.86
CA LEU A 439 25.96 7.13 -16.32
C LEU A 439 26.36 8.44 -16.99
#